data_2f89ede1026afa994f0009f057b0e662
#
_entry.id   2f89ede1026afa994f0009f057b0e662
#
_cell.length_a   1.000
_cell.length_b   1.000
_cell.length_c   1.000
_cell.angle_alpha   90.00
_cell.angle_beta   90.00
_cell.angle_gamma   90.00
#
_symmetry.space_group_name_H-M   'P 1'
#
loop_
_entity.id
_entity.type
_entity.pdbx_description
1 polymer ?
#
loop_
_entity_poly.entity_id
_entity_poly.type
_entity_poly.pdbx_seq_one_letter_code
_entity_poly.pdbx_strand_id
1 'polypeptide(L)'
;MIRSTKEAYSVNVTIPVKIRVKRLPCEGQYTLEYLRVRIGRYILKIRALMDTDPVSPREWDNICRMICFHKKYLLGDKHDFSRPDDFLDWLDANDPKYFLVKELYLYDHSGLTISTGPFNDPWDSGQIGWIYVDLKEVCEGLFGSFTEELFENHYSSIRKHAEKYIQGEVETYDMYLREEVYGYSVDCLKRIGPNGYKKCKNGFDSCFGFYGIDYFKEALYETVHYTVKQLLSCSDEDAHRICELICRESDYMRRPRVQNNEENSQSTTPP
;
A
#
# COMPACT_ATOMS: atom_id res chain seq x y z
N MET A 1 -26.86 7.07 18.74
CA MET A 1 -28.02 6.22 18.34
C MET A 1 -27.63 5.46 17.10
N ILE A 2 -27.07 4.25 17.27
CA ILE A 2 -26.53 3.44 16.16
C ILE A 2 -27.74 2.75 15.49
N ARG A 3 -28.06 3.14 14.26
CA ARG A 3 -29.07 2.44 13.45
C ARG A 3 -28.52 1.08 13.03
N SER A 4 -29.06 0.01 13.63
CA SER A 4 -28.82 -1.36 13.19
C SER A 4 -29.59 -1.60 11.89
N THR A 5 -28.95 -1.47 10.76
CA THR A 5 -29.50 -1.87 9.46
C THR A 5 -29.53 -3.38 9.34
N LYS A 6 -30.70 -3.98 9.53
CA LYS A 6 -30.97 -5.38 9.24
C LYS A 6 -31.43 -5.51 7.78
N GLU A 7 -30.63 -5.18 6.81
CA GLU A 7 -30.97 -5.47 5.43
C GLU A 7 -30.48 -6.87 5.06
N ALA A 8 -31.38 -7.68 4.52
CA ALA A 8 -31.06 -9.00 3.97
C ALA A 8 -31.13 -8.88 2.44
N TYR A 9 -29.98 -9.01 1.79
CA TYR A 9 -29.87 -8.99 0.34
C TYR A 9 -30.17 -10.40 -0.21
N SER A 10 -31.04 -10.49 -1.22
CA SER A 10 -31.21 -11.69 -2.02
C SER A 10 -30.51 -11.47 -3.36
N VAL A 11 -29.46 -12.24 -3.61
CA VAL A 11 -28.72 -12.19 -4.87
C VAL A 11 -29.17 -13.37 -5.72
N ASN A 12 -29.54 -13.11 -6.98
CA ASN A 12 -29.67 -14.15 -7.98
C ASN A 12 -28.25 -14.56 -8.43
N VAL A 13 -27.61 -15.34 -7.59
CA VAL A 13 -26.46 -16.17 -7.96
C VAL A 13 -27.04 -17.47 -8.50
N THR A 14 -26.28 -18.21 -9.27
CA THR A 14 -26.64 -19.56 -9.74
C THR A 14 -27.12 -20.47 -8.59
N ILE A 15 -26.80 -20.09 -7.35
CA ILE A 15 -27.31 -20.66 -6.08
C ILE A 15 -27.94 -19.53 -5.28
N PRO A 16 -29.26 -19.52 -4.98
CA PRO A 16 -29.90 -18.47 -4.20
C PRO A 16 -29.35 -18.47 -2.76
N VAL A 17 -28.49 -17.50 -2.45
CA VAL A 17 -27.86 -17.36 -1.12
C VAL A 17 -28.34 -16.08 -0.44
N LYS A 18 -28.86 -16.21 0.80
CA LYS A 18 -29.17 -15.04 1.63
C LYS A 18 -27.88 -14.51 2.25
N ILE A 19 -27.59 -13.23 1.99
CA ILE A 19 -26.45 -12.51 2.54
C ILE A 19 -26.97 -11.51 3.57
N ARG A 20 -26.29 -11.42 4.71
CA ARG A 20 -26.52 -10.41 5.74
C ARG A 20 -25.17 -9.87 6.20
N VAL A 21 -24.97 -8.59 6.04
CA VAL A 21 -23.80 -7.88 6.58
C VAL A 21 -24.22 -7.17 7.86
N LYS A 22 -23.37 -7.19 8.86
CA LYS A 22 -23.54 -6.45 10.11
C LYS A 22 -22.19 -5.88 10.51
N ARG A 23 -22.12 -4.56 10.66
CA ARG A 23 -20.98 -3.91 11.31
C ARG A 23 -21.09 -4.15 12.82
N LEU A 24 -20.01 -4.61 13.43
CA LEU A 24 -19.92 -4.87 14.86
C LEU A 24 -19.09 -3.75 15.51
N PRO A 25 -19.23 -3.53 16.83
CA PRO A 25 -18.30 -2.67 17.55
C PRO A 25 -16.86 -3.14 17.37
N CYS A 26 -15.93 -2.22 17.21
CA CYS A 26 -14.51 -2.54 17.12
C CYS A 26 -14.01 -3.08 18.45
N GLU A 27 -13.28 -4.19 18.39
CA GLU A 27 -12.67 -4.85 19.53
C GLU A 27 -11.20 -4.40 19.63
N GLY A 28 -10.91 -3.46 20.56
CA GLY A 28 -9.56 -2.89 20.74
C GLY A 28 -9.34 -1.60 19.93
N GLN A 29 -8.31 -0.83 20.34
CA GLN A 29 -8.04 0.50 19.79
C GLN A 29 -7.49 0.49 18.34
N TYR A 30 -6.93 -0.64 17.90
CA TYR A 30 -6.33 -0.79 16.57
C TYR A 30 -7.27 -1.42 15.53
N THR A 31 -8.52 -1.73 15.92
CA THR A 31 -9.52 -2.25 14.99
C THR A 31 -10.26 -1.08 14.35
N LEU A 32 -10.05 -0.90 13.06
CA LEU A 32 -10.66 0.17 12.26
C LEU A 32 -12.10 -0.18 11.85
N GLU A 33 -12.32 -1.44 11.48
CA GLU A 33 -13.63 -1.96 11.12
C GLU A 33 -13.77 -3.43 11.49
N TYR A 34 -14.98 -3.84 11.91
CA TYR A 34 -15.32 -5.23 12.14
C TYR A 34 -16.66 -5.56 11.49
N LEU A 35 -16.63 -6.40 10.46
CA LEU A 35 -17.83 -6.90 9.77
C LEU A 35 -18.09 -8.36 10.10
N ARG A 36 -19.36 -8.66 10.30
CA ARG A 36 -19.86 -10.03 10.35
C ARG A 36 -20.78 -10.26 9.16
N VAL A 37 -20.31 -11.05 8.21
CA VAL A 37 -21.02 -11.38 6.98
C VAL A 37 -21.57 -12.80 7.06
N ARG A 38 -22.89 -12.95 6.99
CA ARG A 38 -23.52 -14.27 6.92
C ARG A 38 -23.87 -14.58 5.47
N ILE A 39 -23.36 -15.70 4.96
CA ILE A 39 -23.58 -16.20 3.60
C ILE A 39 -24.13 -17.63 3.74
N GLY A 40 -25.45 -17.79 3.67
CA GLY A 40 -26.10 -19.07 3.90
C GLY A 40 -25.75 -19.68 5.27
N ARG A 41 -24.99 -20.79 5.26
CA ARG A 41 -24.51 -21.47 6.48
C ARG A 41 -23.15 -21.00 6.97
N TYR A 42 -22.49 -20.11 6.24
CA TYR A 42 -21.19 -19.57 6.59
C TYR A 42 -21.29 -18.20 7.29
N ILE A 43 -20.34 -17.92 8.13
CA ILE A 43 -20.15 -16.60 8.75
C ILE A 43 -18.69 -16.22 8.50
N LEU A 44 -18.46 -15.11 7.79
CA LEU A 44 -17.18 -14.45 7.72
C LEU A 44 -17.12 -13.36 8.80
N LYS A 45 -16.00 -13.29 9.48
CA LYS A 45 -15.63 -12.19 10.36
C LYS A 45 -14.45 -11.50 9.70
N ILE A 46 -14.68 -10.28 9.26
CA ILE A 46 -13.69 -9.48 8.52
C ILE A 46 -13.31 -8.31 9.41
N ARG A 47 -12.02 -8.14 9.68
CA ARG A 47 -11.48 -7.01 10.43
C ARG A 47 -10.47 -6.28 9.60
N ALA A 48 -10.63 -4.96 9.52
CA ALA A 48 -9.59 -4.03 9.11
C ALA A 48 -8.86 -3.54 10.36
N LEU A 49 -7.56 -3.57 10.35
CA LEU A 49 -6.70 -3.33 11.50
C LEU A 49 -5.61 -2.32 11.13
N MET A 50 -5.15 -1.54 12.10
CA MET A 50 -3.86 -0.88 11.98
C MET A 50 -2.75 -1.89 12.26
N ASP A 51 -1.66 -1.81 11.52
CA ASP A 51 -0.44 -2.54 11.85
C ASP A 51 0.29 -1.77 12.97
N THR A 52 0.52 -2.43 14.10
CA THR A 52 1.10 -1.79 15.29
C THR A 52 2.60 -1.98 15.42
N ASP A 53 3.19 -2.79 14.55
CA ASP A 53 4.63 -3.08 14.55
C ASP A 53 5.13 -3.29 13.11
N PRO A 54 4.91 -2.30 12.22
CA PRO A 54 5.31 -2.42 10.83
C PRO A 54 6.84 -2.35 10.68
N VAL A 55 7.37 -3.14 9.77
CA VAL A 55 8.80 -3.07 9.40
C VAL A 55 9.07 -1.77 8.67
N SER A 56 10.14 -1.06 9.04
CA SER A 56 10.52 0.15 8.30
C SER A 56 10.81 -0.16 6.83
N PRO A 57 10.24 0.56 5.86
CA PRO A 57 10.60 0.41 4.46
C PRO A 57 12.09 0.62 4.17
N ARG A 58 12.80 1.32 5.08
CA ARG A 58 14.26 1.52 4.95
C ARG A 58 15.09 0.29 5.34
N GLU A 59 14.44 -0.76 5.86
CA GLU A 59 15.08 -2.07 6.10
C GLU A 59 14.95 -3.03 4.91
N TRP A 60 14.25 -2.63 3.86
CA TRP A 60 14.08 -3.43 2.65
C TRP A 60 15.30 -3.30 1.73
N ASP A 61 15.35 -4.16 0.71
CA ASP A 61 16.35 -4.07 -0.36
C ASP A 61 15.94 -2.98 -1.36
N ASN A 62 16.23 -1.74 -1.01
CA ASN A 62 15.87 -0.55 -1.78
C ASN A 62 16.97 -0.20 -2.78
N ILE A 63 16.58 0.30 -3.95
CA ILE A 63 17.51 0.82 -4.96
C ILE A 63 18.00 2.24 -4.63
N CYS A 64 17.14 3.05 -3.97
CA CYS A 64 17.51 4.39 -3.54
C CYS A 64 18.13 4.39 -2.15
N ARG A 65 18.95 5.40 -1.85
CA ARG A 65 19.53 5.64 -0.53
C ARG A 65 19.05 6.98 0.02
N MET A 66 18.53 6.97 1.26
CA MET A 66 18.08 8.16 1.98
C MET A 66 19.11 8.57 3.03
N ILE A 67 19.77 9.69 2.82
CA ILE A 67 20.78 10.25 3.74
C ILE A 67 20.13 11.37 4.53
N CYS A 68 19.85 11.16 5.81
CA CYS A 68 19.14 12.11 6.66
C CYS A 68 20.01 12.58 7.83
N PHE A 69 19.97 13.89 8.09
CA PHE A 69 20.68 14.56 9.19
C PHE A 69 19.67 15.23 10.11
N HIS A 70 19.02 14.47 10.98
CA HIS A 70 18.04 15.01 11.92
C HIS A 70 18.49 14.78 13.36
N LYS A 71 18.35 15.80 14.23
CA LYS A 71 18.86 15.74 15.61
C LYS A 71 18.01 14.90 16.57
N LYS A 72 16.72 14.80 16.28
CA LYS A 72 15.71 14.21 17.19
C LYS A 72 15.29 12.81 16.74
N TYR A 73 15.26 12.56 15.42
CA TYR A 73 14.76 11.31 14.86
C TYR A 73 15.84 10.61 14.05
N LEU A 74 15.88 9.29 14.14
CA LEU A 74 16.68 8.44 13.25
C LEU A 74 15.83 8.15 12.00
N LEU A 75 16.12 8.87 10.93
CA LEU A 75 15.39 8.80 9.67
C LEU A 75 16.31 8.34 8.53
N GLY A 76 15.70 7.75 7.50
CA GLY A 76 16.44 7.28 6.33
C GLY A 76 17.28 6.05 6.61
N ASP A 77 18.31 5.87 5.79
CA ASP A 77 19.24 4.74 5.87
C ASP A 77 20.39 5.02 6.84
N LYS A 78 21.02 3.96 7.32
CA LYS A 78 22.28 4.10 8.06
C LYS A 78 23.38 4.55 7.10
N HIS A 79 24.14 5.56 7.49
CA HIS A 79 25.26 6.11 6.72
C HIS A 79 26.39 6.62 7.63
N ASP A 80 27.59 6.76 7.04
CA ASP A 80 28.78 7.20 7.77
C ASP A 80 29.09 8.69 7.62
N PHE A 81 28.25 9.45 6.91
CA PHE A 81 28.42 10.90 6.77
C PHE A 81 28.11 11.60 8.09
N SER A 82 29.04 12.40 8.61
CA SER A 82 28.87 13.12 9.87
C SER A 82 28.09 14.43 9.69
N ARG A 83 28.19 15.05 8.51
CA ARG A 83 27.56 16.33 8.17
C ARG A 83 27.01 16.32 6.75
N PRO A 84 26.05 17.20 6.45
CA PRO A 84 25.52 17.38 5.09
C PRO A 84 26.63 17.59 4.03
N ASP A 85 27.63 18.41 4.34
CA ASP A 85 28.73 18.70 3.42
C ASP A 85 29.53 17.45 3.06
N ASP A 86 29.70 16.50 3.99
CA ASP A 86 30.45 15.26 3.74
C ASP A 86 29.75 14.42 2.65
N PHE A 87 28.43 14.45 2.57
CA PHE A 87 27.67 13.79 1.51
C PHE A 87 27.83 14.50 0.15
N LEU A 88 27.79 15.84 0.16
CA LEU A 88 27.95 16.62 -1.06
C LEU A 88 29.36 16.48 -1.64
N ASP A 89 30.39 16.49 -0.79
CA ASP A 89 31.79 16.24 -1.19
C ASP A 89 31.95 14.82 -1.77
N TRP A 90 31.27 13.84 -1.16
CA TRP A 90 31.26 12.47 -1.67
C TRP A 90 30.58 12.39 -3.06
N LEU A 91 29.46 13.07 -3.24
CA LEU A 91 28.73 13.10 -4.52
C LEU A 91 29.58 13.70 -5.62
N ASP A 92 30.25 14.84 -5.36
CA ASP A 92 31.12 15.50 -6.31
C ASP A 92 32.33 14.63 -6.69
N ALA A 93 32.89 13.87 -5.75
CA ALA A 93 33.98 12.94 -5.99
C ALA A 93 33.60 11.71 -6.83
N ASN A 94 32.32 11.35 -6.89
CA ASN A 94 31.81 10.15 -7.56
C ASN A 94 31.14 10.40 -8.93
N ASP A 95 31.43 11.51 -9.57
CA ASP A 95 30.84 11.94 -10.84
C ASP A 95 29.31 12.08 -10.79
N PRO A 96 28.81 13.26 -10.46
CA PRO A 96 27.36 13.52 -10.24
C PRO A 96 26.46 13.15 -11.43
N LYS A 97 27.00 13.01 -12.64
CA LYS A 97 26.23 12.62 -13.84
C LYS A 97 25.54 11.25 -13.71
N TYR A 98 26.12 10.38 -12.88
CA TYR A 98 25.57 9.02 -12.66
C TYR A 98 24.59 8.93 -11.51
N PHE A 99 24.28 10.03 -10.84
CA PHE A 99 23.33 10.04 -9.75
C PHE A 99 22.12 10.91 -10.05
N LEU A 100 20.95 10.42 -9.68
CA LEU A 100 19.77 11.25 -9.53
C LEU A 100 19.58 11.52 -8.03
N VAL A 101 19.69 12.79 -7.66
CA VAL A 101 19.58 13.25 -6.27
C VAL A 101 18.37 14.14 -6.12
N LYS A 102 17.60 13.97 -5.04
CA LYS A 102 16.52 14.87 -4.63
C LYS A 102 16.71 15.25 -3.17
N GLU A 103 16.38 16.48 -2.84
CA GLU A 103 16.32 16.94 -1.46
C GLU A 103 15.17 16.24 -0.72
N LEU A 104 15.36 16.02 0.59
CA LEU A 104 14.33 15.50 1.47
C LEU A 104 13.96 16.54 2.52
N TYR A 105 12.67 16.76 2.64
CA TYR A 105 12.08 17.69 3.59
C TYR A 105 11.20 16.93 4.59
N LEU A 106 11.27 17.33 5.85
CA LEU A 106 10.43 16.80 6.93
C LEU A 106 9.46 17.88 7.38
N TYR A 107 8.24 17.49 7.69
CA TYR A 107 7.26 18.26 8.43
C TYR A 107 6.94 17.54 9.75
N ASP A 108 7.21 18.20 10.90
CA ASP A 108 7.06 17.66 12.27
C ASP A 108 5.95 18.43 13.01
N HIS A 109 4.68 18.13 12.68
CA HIS A 109 3.53 18.72 13.33
C HIS A 109 2.46 17.67 13.63
N SER A 110 2.35 17.22 14.88
CA SER A 110 1.43 16.14 15.32
C SER A 110 1.62 14.80 14.61
N GLY A 111 2.77 14.58 13.99
CA GLY A 111 3.20 13.43 13.21
C GLY A 111 4.33 13.81 12.29
N LEU A 112 4.95 12.84 11.66
CA LEU A 112 6.05 13.07 10.73
C LEU A 112 5.56 12.85 9.30
N THR A 113 5.92 13.76 8.40
CA THR A 113 5.66 13.64 6.96
C THR A 113 6.95 13.98 6.21
N ILE A 114 7.32 13.17 5.23
CA ILE A 114 8.52 13.36 4.42
C ILE A 114 8.15 13.58 2.95
N SER A 115 8.92 14.43 2.24
CA SER A 115 8.68 14.74 0.84
C SER A 115 9.98 15.12 0.14
N THR A 116 10.01 14.99 -1.20
CA THR A 116 11.09 15.55 -2.05
C THR A 116 10.88 17.02 -2.39
N GLY A 117 9.81 17.65 -1.93
CA GLY A 117 9.54 19.07 -2.08
C GLY A 117 9.32 19.76 -0.75
N PRO A 118 9.58 21.07 -0.65
CA PRO A 118 9.40 21.82 0.59
C PRO A 118 7.93 21.94 0.96
N PHE A 119 7.66 21.96 2.27
CA PHE A 119 6.33 22.25 2.81
C PHE A 119 6.11 23.76 2.95
N ASN A 120 4.84 24.19 2.91
CA ASN A 120 4.48 25.60 3.03
C ASN A 120 4.50 26.14 4.48
N ASP A 121 5.11 25.40 5.40
CA ASP A 121 5.23 25.78 6.80
C ASP A 121 6.70 25.93 7.19
N PRO A 122 7.22 27.15 7.34
CA PRO A 122 8.63 27.37 7.67
C PRO A 122 8.99 27.10 9.13
N TRP A 123 8.01 26.91 10.03
CA TRP A 123 8.24 26.72 11.46
C TRP A 123 8.42 25.24 11.82
N ASP A 124 7.57 24.40 11.24
CA ASP A 124 7.51 22.99 11.56
C ASP A 124 8.11 22.11 10.44
N SER A 125 8.73 22.71 9.43
CA SER A 125 9.36 21.97 8.34
C SER A 125 10.75 22.48 7.99
N GLY A 126 11.55 21.59 7.37
CA GLY A 126 12.88 21.91 6.89
C GLY A 126 13.48 20.78 6.07
N GLN A 127 14.53 21.11 5.33
CA GLN A 127 15.35 20.11 4.66
C GLN A 127 16.10 19.28 5.71
N ILE A 128 16.04 17.95 5.54
CA ILE A 128 16.69 17.01 6.46
C ILE A 128 17.79 16.19 5.81
N GLY A 129 17.92 16.26 4.49
CA GLY A 129 18.92 15.48 3.76
C GLY A 129 18.57 15.29 2.29
N TRP A 130 18.92 14.13 1.77
CA TRP A 130 18.75 13.78 0.36
C TRP A 130 18.37 12.31 0.19
N ILE A 131 17.68 12.03 -0.91
CA ILE A 131 17.53 10.67 -1.46
C ILE A 131 18.24 10.65 -2.82
N TYR A 132 19.01 9.60 -3.07
CA TYR A 132 19.68 9.42 -4.33
C TYR A 132 19.59 7.99 -4.84
N VAL A 133 19.78 7.83 -6.15
CA VAL A 133 19.91 6.52 -6.81
C VAL A 133 21.06 6.57 -7.80
N ASP A 134 21.84 5.48 -7.87
CA ASP A 134 22.84 5.28 -8.89
C ASP A 134 22.17 4.91 -10.22
N LEU A 135 22.32 5.77 -11.22
CA LEU A 135 21.73 5.56 -12.55
C LEU A 135 22.36 4.37 -13.29
N LYS A 136 23.57 3.93 -12.89
CA LYS A 136 24.18 2.71 -13.43
C LYS A 136 23.42 1.47 -12.97
N GLU A 137 23.06 1.41 -11.67
CA GLU A 137 22.24 0.32 -11.12
C GLU A 137 20.87 0.28 -11.80
N VAL A 138 20.25 1.42 -12.05
CA VAL A 138 18.99 1.51 -12.80
C VAL A 138 19.17 1.01 -14.24
N CYS A 139 20.28 1.38 -14.91
CA CYS A 139 20.61 0.90 -16.25
C CYS A 139 20.78 -0.62 -16.28
N GLU A 140 21.51 -1.17 -15.33
CA GLU A 140 21.69 -2.63 -15.20
C GLU A 140 20.36 -3.36 -14.95
N GLY A 141 19.50 -2.81 -14.10
CA GLY A 141 18.16 -3.35 -13.84
C GLY A 141 17.26 -3.37 -15.08
N LEU A 142 17.37 -2.35 -15.95
CA LEU A 142 16.55 -2.23 -17.15
C LEU A 142 17.08 -3.07 -18.34
N PHE A 143 18.39 -3.13 -18.50
CA PHE A 143 19.04 -3.67 -19.70
C PHE A 143 19.93 -4.90 -19.44
N GLY A 144 20.08 -5.31 -18.18
CA GLY A 144 20.87 -6.46 -17.76
C GLY A 144 22.38 -6.18 -17.64
N SER A 145 22.84 -4.99 -18.02
CA SER A 145 24.24 -4.57 -17.89
C SER A 145 24.37 -3.06 -18.01
N PHE A 146 25.49 -2.52 -17.51
CA PHE A 146 25.88 -1.13 -17.74
C PHE A 146 26.99 -1.06 -18.79
N THR A 147 26.81 -0.18 -19.78
CA THR A 147 27.85 0.34 -20.67
C THR A 147 27.58 1.83 -20.89
N GLU A 148 28.65 2.61 -21.13
CA GLU A 148 28.51 4.04 -21.39
C GLU A 148 27.58 4.32 -22.59
N GLU A 149 27.70 3.52 -23.64
CA GLU A 149 26.86 3.62 -24.84
C GLU A 149 25.37 3.36 -24.53
N LEU A 150 25.04 2.33 -23.75
CA LEU A 150 23.67 2.07 -23.31
C LEU A 150 23.14 3.19 -22.44
N PHE A 151 23.96 3.70 -21.53
CA PHE A 151 23.59 4.77 -20.63
C PHE A 151 23.27 6.05 -21.39
N GLU A 152 24.14 6.48 -22.31
CA GLU A 152 23.92 7.70 -23.11
C GLU A 152 22.70 7.56 -24.03
N ASN A 153 22.56 6.42 -24.73
CA ASN A 153 21.45 6.19 -25.66
C ASN A 153 20.09 6.12 -24.95
N HIS A 154 20.06 5.69 -23.69
CA HIS A 154 18.82 5.47 -22.93
C HIS A 154 18.68 6.39 -21.70
N TYR A 155 19.49 7.43 -21.58
CA TYR A 155 19.55 8.32 -20.42
C TYR A 155 18.17 8.81 -19.95
N SER A 156 17.32 9.29 -20.87
CA SER A 156 15.98 9.79 -20.53
C SER A 156 15.07 8.71 -19.93
N SER A 157 15.19 7.48 -20.44
CA SER A 157 14.42 6.34 -19.90
C SER A 157 14.92 5.92 -18.52
N ILE A 158 16.23 5.82 -18.36
CA ILE A 158 16.89 5.50 -17.08
C ILE A 158 16.48 6.52 -16.02
N ARG A 159 16.62 7.82 -16.34
CA ARG A 159 16.24 8.90 -15.45
C ARG A 159 14.77 8.87 -15.06
N LYS A 160 13.86 8.60 -16.01
CA LYS A 160 12.42 8.48 -15.74
C LYS A 160 12.11 7.34 -14.78
N HIS A 161 12.79 6.19 -14.88
CA HIS A 161 12.64 5.09 -13.95
C HIS A 161 13.22 5.42 -12.57
N ALA A 162 14.38 6.05 -12.53
CA ALA A 162 15.00 6.55 -11.31
C ALA A 162 14.07 7.51 -10.54
N GLU A 163 13.42 8.44 -11.24
CA GLU A 163 12.43 9.35 -10.65
C GLU A 163 11.23 8.60 -10.04
N LYS A 164 10.75 7.54 -10.71
CA LYS A 164 9.67 6.69 -10.18
C LYS A 164 10.10 5.90 -8.94
N TYR A 165 11.33 5.38 -8.90
CA TYR A 165 11.86 4.69 -7.73
C TYR A 165 11.96 5.64 -6.52
N ILE A 166 12.55 6.82 -6.71
CA ILE A 166 12.62 7.84 -5.66
C ILE A 166 11.23 8.19 -5.14
N GLN A 167 10.28 8.46 -6.06
CA GLN A 167 8.92 8.82 -5.68
C GLN A 167 8.24 7.70 -4.87
N GLY A 168 8.29 6.46 -5.36
CA GLY A 168 7.64 5.32 -4.70
C GLY A 168 8.25 5.01 -3.32
N GLU A 169 9.58 5.08 -3.19
CA GLU A 169 10.24 4.84 -1.90
C GLU A 169 9.96 5.95 -0.88
N VAL A 170 9.92 7.22 -1.30
CA VAL A 170 9.57 8.34 -0.42
C VAL A 170 8.11 8.26 0.01
N GLU A 171 7.18 7.99 -0.91
CA GLU A 171 5.76 7.82 -0.59
C GLU A 171 5.52 6.67 0.39
N THR A 172 6.17 5.53 0.18
CA THR A 172 6.05 4.38 1.08
C THR A 172 6.62 4.68 2.47
N TYR A 173 7.76 5.39 2.52
CA TYR A 173 8.35 5.80 3.79
C TYR A 173 7.51 6.87 4.51
N ASP A 174 6.87 7.78 3.77
CA ASP A 174 5.92 8.75 4.32
C ASP A 174 4.72 8.07 4.97
N MET A 175 4.13 7.07 4.30
CA MET A 175 3.04 6.27 4.88
C MET A 175 3.47 5.58 6.19
N TYR A 176 4.69 5.06 6.26
CA TYR A 176 5.25 4.47 7.48
C TYR A 176 5.37 5.50 8.61
N LEU A 177 5.93 6.69 8.32
CA LEU A 177 6.12 7.76 9.29
C LEU A 177 4.79 8.33 9.80
N ARG A 178 3.74 8.30 8.98
CA ARG A 178 2.38 8.72 9.31
C ARG A 178 1.54 7.63 9.98
N GLU A 179 2.14 6.47 10.28
CA GLU A 179 1.44 5.31 10.84
C GLU A 179 0.29 4.80 9.94
N GLU A 180 0.36 5.03 8.62
CA GLU A 180 -0.62 4.58 7.64
C GLU A 180 -0.28 3.19 7.11
N VAL A 181 -0.07 2.24 8.04
CA VAL A 181 0.18 0.83 7.72
C VAL A 181 -0.94 -0.03 8.29
N TYR A 182 -1.45 -0.92 7.46
CA TYR A 182 -2.68 -1.65 7.72
C TYR A 182 -2.49 -3.16 7.65
N GLY A 183 -3.47 -3.85 8.25
CA GLY A 183 -3.59 -5.29 8.15
C GLY A 183 -5.04 -5.73 8.20
N TYR A 184 -5.27 -7.00 7.92
CA TYR A 184 -6.59 -7.58 8.03
C TYR A 184 -6.58 -8.95 8.68
N SER A 185 -7.75 -9.37 9.17
CA SER A 185 -8.04 -10.77 9.47
C SER A 185 -9.41 -11.17 8.95
N VAL A 186 -9.48 -12.33 8.31
CA VAL A 186 -10.71 -12.93 7.79
C VAL A 186 -10.88 -14.30 8.41
N ASP A 187 -11.88 -14.47 9.30
CA ASP A 187 -12.26 -15.74 9.90
C ASP A 187 -13.50 -16.31 9.23
N CYS A 188 -13.50 -17.60 8.92
CA CYS A 188 -14.67 -18.31 8.42
C CYS A 188 -15.17 -19.37 9.39
N LEU A 189 -16.46 -19.30 9.69
CA LEU A 189 -17.17 -20.27 10.51
C LEU A 189 -18.29 -20.92 9.69
N LYS A 190 -18.46 -22.24 9.82
CA LYS A 190 -19.54 -23.01 9.20
C LYS A 190 -20.51 -23.48 10.26
N ARG A 191 -21.81 -23.28 10.03
CA ARG A 191 -22.87 -23.80 10.91
C ARG A 191 -22.94 -25.31 10.78
N ILE A 192 -22.92 -26.03 11.91
CA ILE A 192 -22.97 -27.50 12.01
C ILE A 192 -24.24 -28.03 12.71
N GLY A 193 -25.14 -27.13 13.11
CA GLY A 193 -26.40 -27.48 13.77
C GLY A 193 -27.18 -26.23 14.15
N PRO A 194 -28.26 -26.38 14.97
CA PRO A 194 -29.07 -25.25 15.37
C PRO A 194 -28.26 -24.13 16.06
N ASN A 195 -27.35 -24.51 16.96
CA ASN A 195 -26.57 -23.57 17.78
C ASN A 195 -25.03 -23.73 17.67
N GLY A 196 -24.55 -24.62 16.78
CA GLY A 196 -23.13 -24.95 16.66
C GLY A 196 -22.46 -24.31 15.44
N TYR A 197 -21.21 -23.85 15.62
CA TYR A 197 -20.33 -23.38 14.56
C TYR A 197 -18.97 -24.05 14.67
N LYS A 198 -18.32 -24.34 13.54
CA LYS A 198 -16.98 -24.88 13.44
C LYS A 198 -16.16 -23.98 12.51
N LYS A 199 -14.88 -23.73 12.84
CA LYS A 199 -13.96 -23.08 11.92
C LYS A 199 -13.86 -23.87 10.61
N CYS A 200 -13.87 -23.20 9.48
CA CYS A 200 -13.61 -23.82 8.19
C CYS A 200 -12.16 -24.30 8.14
N LYS A 201 -11.86 -25.36 7.36
CA LYS A 201 -10.55 -26.02 7.36
C LYS A 201 -9.43 -25.07 6.85
N ASN A 202 -9.77 -24.12 5.95
CA ASN A 202 -8.90 -23.04 5.45
C ASN A 202 -9.60 -21.70 5.74
N GLY A 203 -10.12 -21.52 6.93
CA GLY A 203 -11.05 -20.43 7.23
C GLY A 203 -10.45 -19.34 8.10
N PHE A 204 -9.14 -19.15 8.03
CA PHE A 204 -8.45 -18.02 8.63
C PHE A 204 -7.41 -17.52 7.65
N ASP A 205 -7.46 -16.24 7.37
CA ASP A 205 -6.45 -15.52 6.64
C ASP A 205 -6.18 -14.19 7.35
N SER A 206 -4.91 -13.82 7.49
CA SER A 206 -4.49 -12.54 8.03
C SER A 206 -3.20 -12.11 7.38
N CYS A 207 -3.13 -10.85 7.04
CA CYS A 207 -1.95 -10.24 6.47
C CYS A 207 -1.80 -8.81 6.99
N PHE A 208 -0.56 -8.40 7.20
CA PHE A 208 -0.16 -7.08 7.69
C PHE A 208 0.91 -6.50 6.77
N GLY A 209 1.30 -5.24 7.00
CA GLY A 209 2.32 -4.58 6.19
C GLY A 209 1.78 -3.99 4.88
N PHE A 210 0.54 -3.53 4.86
CA PHE A 210 -0.02 -2.78 3.73
C PHE A 210 0.22 -1.28 3.93
N TYR A 211 1.21 -0.74 3.26
CA TYR A 211 1.52 0.69 3.29
C TYR A 211 0.55 1.45 2.39
N GLY A 212 -0.28 2.30 3.01
CA GLY A 212 -1.31 3.07 2.35
C GLY A 212 -2.67 2.36 2.23
N ILE A 213 -3.71 3.17 2.35
CA ILE A 213 -5.10 2.72 2.46
C ILE A 213 -5.62 2.08 1.16
N ASP A 214 -5.19 2.54 0.00
CA ASP A 214 -5.74 2.06 -1.27
C ASP A 214 -5.24 0.66 -1.59
N TYR A 215 -3.94 0.40 -1.39
CA TYR A 215 -3.35 -0.93 -1.55
C TYR A 215 -3.95 -1.93 -0.55
N PHE A 216 -4.14 -1.49 0.71
CA PHE A 216 -4.81 -2.27 1.73
C PHE A 216 -6.25 -2.66 1.34
N LYS A 217 -7.06 -1.70 0.85
CA LYS A 217 -8.45 -1.95 0.42
C LYS A 217 -8.55 -2.97 -0.69
N GLU A 218 -7.64 -2.91 -1.64
CA GLU A 218 -7.57 -3.87 -2.75
C GLU A 218 -7.23 -5.27 -2.23
N ALA A 219 -6.19 -5.41 -1.41
CA ALA A 219 -5.77 -6.68 -0.85
C ALA A 219 -6.87 -7.33 0.01
N LEU A 220 -7.57 -6.55 0.84
CA LEU A 220 -8.69 -7.04 1.63
C LEU A 220 -9.86 -7.49 0.74
N TYR A 221 -10.17 -6.72 -0.32
CA TYR A 221 -11.20 -7.09 -1.28
C TYR A 221 -10.88 -8.43 -1.95
N GLU A 222 -9.68 -8.59 -2.49
CA GLU A 222 -9.25 -9.82 -3.18
C GLU A 222 -9.27 -11.04 -2.24
N THR A 223 -8.85 -10.87 -0.99
CA THR A 223 -8.90 -11.94 0.01
C THR A 223 -10.34 -12.37 0.31
N VAL A 224 -11.26 -11.42 0.49
CA VAL A 224 -12.67 -11.74 0.75
C VAL A 224 -13.31 -12.34 -0.49
N HIS A 225 -13.01 -11.84 -1.69
CA HIS A 225 -13.48 -12.39 -2.95
C HIS A 225 -13.06 -13.85 -3.14
N TYR A 226 -11.77 -14.13 -2.97
CA TYR A 226 -11.24 -15.50 -3.02
C TYR A 226 -11.91 -16.41 -2.00
N THR A 227 -12.07 -15.93 -0.75
CA THR A 227 -12.73 -16.69 0.33
C THR A 227 -14.16 -17.01 -0.04
N VAL A 228 -14.95 -16.07 -0.54
CA VAL A 228 -16.33 -16.27 -0.96
C VAL A 228 -16.42 -17.29 -2.09
N LYS A 229 -15.56 -17.16 -3.11
CA LYS A 229 -15.48 -18.08 -4.25
C LYS A 229 -15.22 -19.52 -3.79
N GLN A 230 -14.25 -19.71 -2.90
CA GLN A 230 -13.91 -21.04 -2.35
C GLN A 230 -15.04 -21.63 -1.50
N LEU A 231 -15.68 -20.83 -0.63
CA LEU A 231 -16.73 -21.30 0.25
C LEU A 231 -18.00 -21.75 -0.48
N LEU A 232 -18.35 -21.07 -1.55
CA LEU A 232 -19.56 -21.31 -2.31
C LEU A 232 -19.32 -22.17 -3.55
N SER A 233 -18.07 -22.41 -3.94
CA SER A 233 -17.68 -23.04 -5.21
C SER A 233 -18.41 -22.39 -6.40
N CYS A 234 -18.49 -21.05 -6.39
CA CYS A 234 -19.21 -20.26 -7.37
C CYS A 234 -18.24 -19.66 -8.42
N SER A 235 -18.83 -19.04 -9.45
CA SER A 235 -18.06 -18.31 -10.47
C SER A 235 -17.41 -17.04 -9.88
N ASP A 236 -16.43 -16.47 -10.58
CA ASP A 236 -15.83 -15.18 -10.22
C ASP A 236 -16.87 -14.05 -10.21
N GLU A 237 -17.78 -14.07 -11.20
CA GLU A 237 -18.84 -13.08 -11.32
C GLU A 237 -19.81 -13.11 -10.13
N ASP A 238 -20.18 -14.31 -9.68
CA ASP A 238 -21.04 -14.48 -8.51
C ASP A 238 -20.31 -14.06 -7.23
N ALA A 239 -19.04 -14.41 -7.07
CA ALA A 239 -18.22 -13.97 -5.94
C ALA A 239 -18.09 -12.44 -5.92
N HIS A 240 -17.85 -11.83 -7.08
CA HIS A 240 -17.77 -10.38 -7.24
C HIS A 240 -19.07 -9.67 -6.81
N ARG A 241 -20.23 -10.14 -7.29
CA ARG A 241 -21.55 -9.59 -6.90
C ARG A 241 -21.78 -9.66 -5.39
N ILE A 242 -21.34 -10.74 -4.74
CA ILE A 242 -21.42 -10.89 -3.29
C ILE A 242 -20.48 -9.89 -2.59
N CYS A 243 -19.25 -9.76 -3.06
CA CYS A 243 -18.29 -8.81 -2.51
C CYS A 243 -18.75 -7.36 -2.65
N GLU A 244 -19.37 -6.99 -3.77
CA GLU A 244 -19.95 -5.66 -3.93
C GLU A 244 -21.02 -5.33 -2.88
N LEU A 245 -21.83 -6.30 -2.49
CA LEU A 245 -22.80 -6.11 -1.41
C LEU A 245 -22.12 -5.90 -0.06
N ILE A 246 -21.00 -6.61 0.19
CA ILE A 246 -20.21 -6.43 1.41
C ILE A 246 -19.56 -5.04 1.40
N CYS A 247 -19.02 -4.62 0.26
CA CYS A 247 -18.40 -3.31 0.08
C CYS A 247 -19.32 -2.12 0.34
N ARG A 248 -20.64 -2.27 0.10
CA ARG A 248 -21.63 -1.23 0.43
C ARG A 248 -21.72 -0.93 1.92
N GLU A 249 -21.41 -1.90 2.74
CA GLU A 249 -21.46 -1.84 4.20
C GLU A 249 -20.06 -1.62 4.84
N SER A 250 -19.00 -1.52 4.03
CA SER A 250 -17.61 -1.39 4.47
C SER A 250 -17.00 -0.07 4.02
N ASP A 251 -16.23 0.56 4.91
CA ASP A 251 -15.39 1.70 4.56
C ASP A 251 -14.02 1.26 4.04
N TYR A 252 -13.62 0.02 4.35
CA TYR A 252 -12.30 -0.55 4.07
C TYR A 252 -12.28 -1.64 2.99
N MET A 253 -13.41 -1.98 2.38
CA MET A 253 -13.51 -2.99 1.31
C MET A 253 -13.96 -2.38 -0.03
N ARG A 254 -13.77 -1.10 -0.27
CA ARG A 254 -14.12 -0.50 -1.56
C ARG A 254 -12.99 -0.79 -2.54
N ARG A 255 -13.33 -1.38 -3.69
CA ARG A 255 -12.39 -1.49 -4.79
C ARG A 255 -11.91 -0.10 -5.21
N PRO A 256 -10.60 0.17 -5.26
CA PRO A 256 -10.10 1.43 -5.81
C PRO A 256 -10.68 1.61 -7.22
N ARG A 257 -11.07 2.83 -7.56
CA ARG A 257 -11.43 3.14 -8.95
C ARG A 257 -10.18 2.96 -9.78
N VAL A 258 -10.16 1.96 -10.67
CA VAL A 258 -9.12 1.84 -11.69
C VAL A 258 -9.14 3.15 -12.48
N GLN A 259 -8.14 3.98 -12.28
CA GLN A 259 -7.89 5.10 -13.19
C GLN A 259 -7.44 4.45 -14.50
N ASN A 260 -8.35 4.39 -15.47
CA ASN A 260 -8.01 4.09 -16.84
C ASN A 260 -7.11 5.23 -17.33
N ASN A 261 -5.81 5.05 -17.19
CA ASN A 261 -4.83 5.78 -17.96
C ASN A 261 -4.91 5.22 -19.39
N GLU A 262 -5.95 5.65 -20.13
CA GLU A 262 -5.90 5.62 -21.58
C GLU A 262 -4.78 6.58 -21.99
N GLU A 263 -3.58 6.04 -22.17
CA GLU A 263 -2.53 6.72 -22.92
C GLU A 263 -3.09 7.01 -24.31
N ASN A 264 -3.38 8.26 -24.55
CA ASN A 264 -3.67 8.81 -25.86
C ASN A 264 -2.51 8.50 -26.82
N SER A 265 -2.55 7.31 -27.43
CA SER A 265 -1.80 7.04 -28.64
C SER A 265 -2.49 7.72 -29.82
N GLN A 266 -2.40 9.05 -29.90
CA GLN A 266 -2.67 9.75 -31.14
C GLN A 266 -1.50 9.46 -32.11
N SER A 267 -1.76 8.53 -33.00
CA SER A 267 -0.99 8.36 -34.21
C SER A 267 -1.05 9.64 -35.04
N THR A 268 0.00 10.43 -34.99
CA THR A 268 0.25 11.45 -36.04
C THR A 268 0.99 10.77 -37.19
N THR A 269 0.27 10.45 -38.23
CA THR A 269 0.83 10.23 -39.57
C THR A 269 1.28 11.59 -40.11
N PRO A 270 2.52 11.75 -40.53
CA PRO A 270 2.93 12.96 -41.27
C PRO A 270 2.53 12.86 -42.74
N PRO A 271 2.38 14.03 -43.42
CA PRO A 271 2.00 14.11 -44.83
C PRO A 271 3.09 13.67 -45.81
#